data_210d0255bd336b28cbb68cc109fed0db
#
_entry.id   210d0255bd336b28cbb68cc109fed0db
#
_cell.length_a   1.000
_cell.length_b   1.000
_cell.length_c   1.000
_cell.angle_alpha   90.00
_cell.angle_beta   90.00
_cell.angle_gamma   90.00
#
_symmetry.space_group_name_H-M   'P 1'
#
loop_
_entity.id
_entity.type
_entity.pdbx_description
1 polymer ?
#
loop_
_entity_poly.entity_id
_entity_poly.type
_entity_poly.pdbx_seq_one_letter_code
_entity_poly.pdbx_strand_id
1 'polypeptide(L)'
;PILGMVFELPEIRRLRTFADIDVPMGYLRRNLHVEVGRRDEIISVSFSSPHAAEVPQIVNRIVDAYMASRSDNQRKNSSQVLKMLQEEMARASAELEEKRDELEQFQSTSMPLALGSDQGSGVSQLYLTLQTEYTQAQLRASDAELFFRSAQMLANDPEALRQYARSRG
;
A
#
# COMPACT_ATOMS: atom_id res chain seq x y z
N PRO A 1 -10.69 -15.86 11.15
CA PRO A 1 -9.24 -15.83 10.98
C PRO A 1 -8.51 -15.75 12.33
N ILE A 2 -8.54 -14.64 13.08
CA ILE A 2 -7.75 -14.41 14.30
C ILE A 2 -8.05 -15.46 15.38
N LEU A 3 -9.31 -15.69 15.71
CA LEU A 3 -9.71 -16.68 16.71
C LEU A 3 -9.27 -18.11 16.34
N GLY A 4 -9.24 -18.43 15.05
CA GLY A 4 -8.71 -19.71 14.58
C GLY A 4 -7.23 -19.86 14.88
N MET A 5 -6.44 -18.83 14.57
CA MET A 5 -4.99 -18.83 14.85
C MET A 5 -4.70 -18.96 16.34
N VAL A 6 -5.47 -18.25 17.20
CA VAL A 6 -5.33 -18.36 18.67
C VAL A 6 -5.67 -19.76 19.15
N PHE A 7 -6.73 -20.37 18.63
CA PHE A 7 -7.15 -21.71 19.05
C PHE A 7 -6.21 -22.81 18.56
N GLU A 8 -5.41 -22.61 17.52
CA GLU A 8 -4.37 -23.54 17.06
C GLU A 8 -3.17 -23.59 18.02
N LEU A 9 -3.01 -22.60 18.90
CA LEU A 9 -1.95 -22.60 19.89
C LEU A 9 -2.13 -23.74 20.90
N PRO A 10 -1.12 -24.62 21.10
CA PRO A 10 -1.24 -25.77 22.02
C PRO A 10 -1.56 -25.38 23.45
N GLU A 11 -1.09 -24.21 23.89
CA GLU A 11 -1.32 -23.65 25.22
C GLU A 11 -2.79 -23.25 25.45
N ILE A 12 -3.52 -22.82 24.41
CA ILE A 12 -4.93 -22.48 24.47
C ILE A 12 -5.80 -23.73 24.39
N ARG A 13 -5.46 -24.66 23.50
CA ARG A 13 -6.22 -25.93 23.34
C ARG A 13 -6.23 -26.80 24.59
N ARG A 14 -5.21 -26.72 25.44
CA ARG A 14 -5.05 -27.53 26.68
C ARG A 14 -5.72 -26.92 27.89
N LEU A 15 -6.31 -25.73 27.77
CA LEU A 15 -7.01 -25.07 28.86
C LEU A 15 -8.26 -25.86 29.27
N ARG A 16 -8.54 -25.92 30.57
CA ARG A 16 -9.74 -26.55 31.11
C ARG A 16 -11.01 -25.95 30.61
N THR A 17 -10.99 -24.66 30.28
CA THR A 17 -12.09 -23.92 29.64
C THR A 17 -12.60 -24.63 28.39
N PHE A 18 -11.77 -25.38 27.65
CA PHE A 18 -12.10 -26.04 26.41
C PHE A 18 -12.14 -27.56 26.46
N ALA A 19 -11.78 -28.17 27.61
CA ALA A 19 -11.58 -29.61 27.76
C ALA A 19 -12.87 -30.43 27.51
N ASP A 20 -14.03 -29.93 27.97
CA ASP A 20 -15.31 -30.64 27.90
C ASP A 20 -16.28 -30.02 26.87
N ILE A 21 -15.76 -29.30 25.88
CA ILE A 21 -16.59 -28.58 24.90
C ILE A 21 -16.44 -29.23 23.52
N ASP A 22 -17.54 -29.73 22.96
CA ASP A 22 -17.58 -30.36 21.62
C ASP A 22 -17.20 -29.38 20.51
N VAL A 23 -17.59 -28.10 20.63
CA VAL A 23 -17.32 -27.05 19.63
C VAL A 23 -16.65 -25.85 20.29
N PRO A 24 -15.33 -25.94 20.59
CA PRO A 24 -14.61 -24.92 21.35
C PRO A 24 -14.58 -23.54 20.66
N MET A 25 -14.49 -23.51 19.32
CA MET A 25 -14.53 -22.28 18.54
C MET A 25 -15.90 -21.58 18.65
N GLY A 26 -16.97 -22.33 18.67
CA GLY A 26 -18.32 -21.79 18.87
C GLY A 26 -18.50 -21.22 20.28
N TYR A 27 -17.94 -21.88 21.28
CA TYR A 27 -17.92 -21.42 22.66
C TYR A 27 -17.12 -20.11 22.80
N LEU A 28 -15.91 -20.07 22.24
CA LEU A 28 -15.06 -18.87 22.24
C LEU A 28 -15.80 -17.67 21.62
N ARG A 29 -16.46 -17.85 20.48
CA ARG A 29 -17.22 -16.78 19.82
C ARG A 29 -18.41 -16.27 20.62
N ARG A 30 -19.12 -17.15 21.30
CA ARG A 30 -20.34 -16.76 22.07
C ARG A 30 -20.00 -16.04 23.37
N ASN A 31 -18.85 -16.36 23.97
CA ASN A 31 -18.43 -15.82 25.27
C ASN A 31 -17.41 -14.68 25.17
N LEU A 32 -16.94 -14.37 23.95
CA LEU A 32 -16.06 -13.24 23.69
C LEU A 32 -16.90 -12.00 23.36
N HIS A 33 -16.70 -10.94 24.13
CA HIS A 33 -17.34 -9.65 23.92
C HIS A 33 -16.29 -8.63 23.52
N VAL A 34 -16.53 -7.92 22.44
CA VAL A 34 -15.65 -6.87 21.92
C VAL A 34 -16.47 -5.60 21.76
N GLU A 35 -16.10 -4.56 22.47
CA GLU A 35 -16.71 -3.25 22.42
C GLU A 35 -15.72 -2.22 21.91
N VAL A 36 -16.18 -1.38 20.99
CA VAL A 36 -15.37 -0.25 20.48
C VAL A 36 -15.93 1.03 21.06
N GLY A 37 -15.11 1.75 21.80
CA GLY A 37 -15.48 3.05 22.37
C GLY A 37 -15.83 4.06 21.26
N ARG A 38 -16.91 4.80 21.47
CA ARG A 38 -17.41 5.75 20.44
C ARG A 38 -16.61 7.05 20.34
N ARG A 39 -15.83 7.41 21.36
CA ARG A 39 -15.09 8.69 21.45
C ARG A 39 -13.59 8.57 21.58
N ASP A 40 -13.11 7.45 22.08
CA ASP A 40 -11.74 7.27 22.59
C ASP A 40 -10.93 6.22 21.82
N GLU A 41 -11.51 5.65 20.74
CA GLU A 41 -10.88 4.59 19.92
C GLU A 41 -10.36 3.38 20.75
N ILE A 42 -10.84 3.25 22.00
CA ILE A 42 -10.48 2.13 22.88
C ILE A 42 -11.29 0.90 22.48
N ILE A 43 -10.62 -0.21 22.32
CA ILE A 43 -11.25 -1.51 22.08
C ILE A 43 -11.16 -2.30 23.39
N SER A 44 -12.33 -2.58 23.99
CA SER A 44 -12.44 -3.43 25.16
C SER A 44 -12.72 -4.87 24.75
N VAL A 45 -11.91 -5.79 25.23
CA VAL A 45 -12.07 -7.23 24.96
C VAL A 45 -12.30 -7.94 26.28
N SER A 46 -13.42 -8.66 26.42
CA SER A 46 -13.74 -9.46 27.60
C SER A 46 -14.18 -10.86 27.20
N PHE A 47 -13.91 -11.81 28.08
CA PHE A 47 -14.27 -13.21 27.87
C PHE A 47 -14.88 -13.80 29.15
N SER A 48 -15.98 -14.54 29.00
CA SER A 48 -16.66 -15.20 30.12
C SER A 48 -16.37 -16.70 30.13
N SER A 49 -15.84 -17.21 31.26
CA SER A 49 -15.52 -18.63 31.45
C SER A 49 -15.76 -19.06 32.91
N PRO A 50 -16.17 -20.33 33.16
CA PRO A 50 -16.18 -20.91 34.49
C PRO A 50 -14.78 -20.95 35.13
N HIS A 51 -13.73 -20.95 34.32
CA HIS A 51 -12.34 -21.00 34.79
C HIS A 51 -11.69 -19.61 34.74
N ALA A 52 -12.05 -18.75 35.71
CA ALA A 52 -11.60 -17.35 35.76
C ALA A 52 -10.07 -17.17 35.69
N ALA A 53 -9.29 -18.10 36.22
CA ALA A 53 -7.82 -18.06 36.20
C ALA A 53 -7.23 -18.16 34.76
N GLU A 54 -7.95 -18.76 33.82
CA GLU A 54 -7.50 -18.93 32.42
C GLU A 54 -7.91 -17.77 31.50
N VAL A 55 -8.89 -16.97 31.94
CA VAL A 55 -9.44 -15.85 31.14
C VAL A 55 -8.37 -14.85 30.71
N PRO A 56 -7.46 -14.37 31.58
CA PRO A 56 -6.42 -13.43 31.16
C PRO A 56 -5.51 -13.99 30.07
N GLN A 57 -5.17 -15.28 30.14
CA GLN A 57 -4.34 -15.92 29.14
C GLN A 57 -5.05 -15.96 27.77
N ILE A 58 -6.34 -16.32 27.74
CA ILE A 58 -7.13 -16.35 26.51
C ILE A 58 -7.26 -14.95 25.89
N VAL A 59 -7.62 -13.97 26.69
CA VAL A 59 -7.83 -12.59 26.23
C VAL A 59 -6.52 -11.99 25.72
N ASN A 60 -5.41 -12.14 26.46
CA ASN A 60 -4.11 -11.62 26.05
C ASN A 60 -3.67 -12.24 24.71
N ARG A 61 -3.84 -13.56 24.53
CA ARG A 61 -3.50 -14.19 23.24
C ARG A 61 -4.37 -13.71 22.08
N ILE A 62 -5.64 -13.41 22.32
CA ILE A 62 -6.52 -12.82 21.30
C ILE A 62 -6.04 -11.41 20.92
N VAL A 63 -5.69 -10.59 21.92
CA VAL A 63 -5.16 -9.24 21.71
C VAL A 63 -3.82 -9.29 20.97
N ASP A 64 -2.88 -10.15 21.37
CA ASP A 64 -1.60 -10.33 20.70
C ASP A 64 -1.78 -10.73 19.23
N ALA A 65 -2.64 -11.70 18.96
CA ALA A 65 -2.94 -12.15 17.60
C ALA A 65 -3.61 -11.07 16.76
N TYR A 66 -4.47 -10.25 17.37
CA TYR A 66 -5.08 -9.08 16.70
C TYR A 66 -4.03 -8.04 16.33
N MET A 67 -3.15 -7.70 17.28
CA MET A 67 -2.08 -6.72 17.05
C MET A 67 -1.09 -7.18 15.98
N ALA A 68 -0.70 -8.45 16.01
CA ALA A 68 0.14 -9.06 14.98
C ALA A 68 -0.54 -9.00 13.60
N SER A 69 -1.80 -9.42 13.50
CA SER A 69 -2.57 -9.38 12.25
C SER A 69 -2.74 -7.96 11.72
N ARG A 70 -2.96 -6.98 12.59
CA ARG A 70 -3.06 -5.56 12.23
C ARG A 70 -1.72 -5.04 11.67
N SER A 71 -0.62 -5.37 12.34
CA SER A 71 0.73 -4.99 11.89
C SER A 71 1.06 -5.59 10.51
N ASP A 72 0.77 -6.88 10.31
CA ASP A 72 0.98 -7.55 9.03
C ASP A 72 0.15 -6.96 7.89
N ASN A 73 -1.12 -6.64 8.17
CA ASN A 73 -1.98 -5.98 7.18
C ASN A 73 -1.49 -4.57 6.85
N GLN A 74 -1.00 -3.82 7.84
CA GLN A 74 -0.41 -2.50 7.60
C GLN A 74 0.84 -2.59 6.74
N ARG A 75 1.75 -3.55 7.03
CA ARG A 75 2.95 -3.79 6.23
C ARG A 75 2.62 -4.17 4.79
N LYS A 76 1.66 -5.08 4.59
CA LYS A 76 1.20 -5.49 3.25
C LYS A 76 0.64 -4.31 2.46
N ASN A 77 -0.20 -3.49 3.09
CA ASN A 77 -0.76 -2.30 2.46
C ASN A 77 0.33 -1.27 2.09
N SER A 78 1.30 -1.02 2.98
CA SER A 78 2.41 -0.12 2.70
C SER A 78 3.27 -0.63 1.54
N SER A 79 3.60 -1.93 1.53
CA SER A 79 4.35 -2.56 0.43
C SER A 79 3.60 -2.48 -0.90
N GLN A 80 2.28 -2.62 -0.88
CA GLN A 80 1.45 -2.52 -2.08
C GLN A 80 1.43 -1.09 -2.64
N VAL A 81 1.32 -0.08 -1.77
CA VAL A 81 1.39 1.34 -2.17
C VAL A 81 2.76 1.64 -2.78
N LEU A 82 3.85 1.24 -2.12
CA LEU A 82 5.20 1.46 -2.65
C LEU A 82 5.41 0.76 -4.00
N LYS A 83 4.89 -0.45 -4.17
CA LYS A 83 4.96 -1.16 -5.45
C LYS A 83 4.22 -0.42 -6.55
N MET A 84 3.00 0.07 -6.29
CA MET A 84 2.25 0.89 -7.26
C MET A 84 3.03 2.14 -7.68
N LEU A 85 3.62 2.84 -6.72
CA LEU A 85 4.40 4.05 -7.00
C LEU A 85 5.68 3.75 -7.79
N GLN A 86 6.32 2.62 -7.51
CA GLN A 86 7.48 2.15 -8.26
C GLN A 86 7.12 1.82 -9.71
N GLU A 87 5.98 1.16 -9.93
CA GLU A 87 5.47 0.87 -11.27
C GLU A 87 5.12 2.15 -12.03
N GLU A 88 4.54 3.14 -11.36
CA GLU A 88 4.23 4.44 -11.95
C GLU A 88 5.51 5.21 -12.34
N MET A 89 6.49 5.25 -11.45
CA MET A 89 7.79 5.84 -11.75
C MET A 89 8.46 5.15 -12.95
N ALA A 90 8.41 3.82 -13.02
CA ALA A 90 8.97 3.07 -14.14
C ALA A 90 8.27 3.39 -15.46
N ARG A 91 6.93 3.53 -15.46
CA ARG A 91 6.16 3.93 -16.65
C ARG A 91 6.51 5.34 -17.11
N ALA A 92 6.55 6.29 -16.18
CA ALA A 92 6.89 7.67 -16.49
C ALA A 92 8.33 7.80 -17.03
N SER A 93 9.26 7.01 -16.50
CA SER A 93 10.63 6.96 -17.02
C SER A 93 10.70 6.36 -18.44
N ALA A 94 9.92 5.32 -18.71
CA ALA A 94 9.85 4.72 -20.03
C ALA A 94 9.23 5.68 -21.07
N GLU A 95 8.16 6.40 -20.70
CA GLU A 95 7.54 7.44 -21.53
C GLU A 95 8.55 8.56 -21.84
N LEU A 96 9.34 8.98 -20.87
CA LEU A 96 10.38 9.98 -21.06
C LEU A 96 11.43 9.53 -22.09
N GLU A 97 11.94 8.29 -21.96
CA GLU A 97 12.92 7.75 -22.91
C GLU A 97 12.32 7.64 -24.32
N GLU A 98 11.07 7.17 -24.45
CA GLU A 98 10.37 7.11 -25.73
C GLU A 98 10.28 8.51 -26.39
N LYS A 99 9.86 9.52 -25.63
CA LYS A 99 9.75 10.90 -26.16
C LYS A 99 11.11 11.53 -26.47
N ARG A 100 12.13 11.16 -25.76
CA ARG A 100 13.50 11.54 -26.04
C ARG A 100 13.97 10.97 -27.39
N ASP A 101 13.76 9.66 -27.58
CA ASP A 101 14.14 8.97 -28.81
C ASP A 101 13.37 9.52 -30.03
N GLU A 102 12.07 9.80 -29.90
CA GLU A 102 11.26 10.44 -30.95
C GLU A 102 11.83 11.81 -31.34
N LEU A 103 12.17 12.64 -30.35
CA LEU A 103 12.74 13.96 -30.59
C LEU A 103 14.11 13.87 -31.25
N GLU A 104 14.97 12.94 -30.82
CA GLU A 104 16.30 12.73 -31.39
C GLU A 104 16.23 12.21 -32.84
N GLN A 105 15.33 11.25 -33.11
CA GLN A 105 15.09 10.77 -34.48
C GLN A 105 14.57 11.89 -35.37
N PHE A 106 13.64 12.71 -34.90
CA PHE A 106 13.12 13.84 -35.62
C PHE A 106 14.23 14.84 -35.95
N GLN A 107 15.07 15.19 -34.98
CA GLN A 107 16.21 16.11 -35.18
C GLN A 107 17.21 15.59 -36.22
N SER A 108 17.50 14.28 -36.16
CA SER A 108 18.46 13.69 -37.09
C SER A 108 17.95 13.53 -38.52
N THR A 109 16.66 13.24 -38.70
CA THR A 109 16.07 12.88 -40.00
C THR A 109 15.37 14.04 -40.68
N SER A 110 14.58 14.83 -39.96
CA SER A 110 13.65 15.81 -40.56
C SER A 110 14.22 17.22 -40.51
N MET A 111 15.05 17.58 -39.57
CA MET A 111 15.61 18.93 -39.45
C MET A 111 16.57 19.30 -40.59
N PRO A 112 17.45 18.42 -41.09
CA PRO A 112 18.31 18.70 -42.23
C PRO A 112 17.52 18.92 -43.54
N LEU A 113 16.37 18.23 -43.70
CA LEU A 113 15.50 18.34 -44.87
C LEU A 113 14.69 19.64 -44.88
N ALA A 114 14.34 20.17 -43.69
CA ALA A 114 13.57 21.40 -43.53
C ALA A 114 14.33 22.68 -43.92
N LEU A 115 15.65 22.66 -43.78
CA LEU A 115 16.51 23.79 -44.11
C LEU A 115 16.61 24.04 -45.64
N GLY A 116 16.16 23.08 -46.47
CA GLY A 116 16.23 23.15 -47.94
C GLY A 116 14.88 23.32 -48.67
N SER A 117 13.75 23.41 -47.97
CA SER A 117 12.43 23.42 -48.58
C SER A 117 11.48 24.49 -48.02
N ASP A 118 10.58 25.00 -48.91
CA ASP A 118 9.52 25.96 -48.59
C ASP A 118 8.45 25.43 -47.57
N GLN A 119 8.64 24.19 -47.09
CA GLN A 119 7.76 23.51 -46.10
C GLN A 119 8.18 23.73 -44.63
N GLY A 120 9.05 24.67 -44.33
CA GLY A 120 9.61 24.92 -43.01
C GLY A 120 8.60 25.18 -41.88
N SER A 121 7.39 25.62 -42.19
CA SER A 121 6.38 25.91 -41.16
C SER A 121 5.82 24.65 -40.46
N GLY A 122 5.56 23.57 -41.23
CA GLY A 122 5.02 22.32 -40.72
C GLY A 122 6.03 21.56 -39.87
N VAL A 123 7.30 21.54 -40.30
CA VAL A 123 8.40 20.91 -39.57
C VAL A 123 8.67 21.64 -38.24
N SER A 124 8.62 22.97 -38.25
CA SER A 124 8.77 23.77 -37.04
C SER A 124 7.64 23.54 -36.03
N GLN A 125 6.40 23.41 -36.47
CA GLN A 125 5.26 23.09 -35.63
C GLN A 125 5.40 21.69 -35.00
N LEU A 126 5.78 20.68 -35.79
CA LEU A 126 5.98 19.33 -35.30
C LEU A 126 7.12 19.27 -34.27
N TYR A 127 8.21 19.98 -34.53
CA TYR A 127 9.31 20.09 -33.56
C TYR A 127 8.86 20.67 -32.22
N LEU A 128 8.10 21.76 -32.25
CA LEU A 128 7.56 22.38 -31.01
C LEU A 128 6.60 21.45 -30.26
N THR A 129 5.81 20.66 -30.98
CA THR A 129 4.93 19.66 -30.38
C THR A 129 5.73 18.58 -29.67
N LEU A 130 6.72 17.97 -30.34
CA LEU A 130 7.58 16.96 -29.78
C LEU A 130 8.38 17.48 -28.59
N GLN A 131 8.88 18.73 -28.68
CA GLN A 131 9.58 19.37 -27.55
C GLN A 131 8.67 19.59 -26.35
N THR A 132 7.41 19.94 -26.60
CA THR A 132 6.40 20.12 -25.54
C THR A 132 6.07 18.78 -24.89
N GLU A 133 5.86 17.72 -25.67
CA GLU A 133 5.62 16.36 -25.16
C GLU A 133 6.79 15.82 -24.35
N TYR A 134 8.01 16.01 -24.85
CA TYR A 134 9.23 15.64 -24.09
C TYR A 134 9.32 16.38 -22.75
N THR A 135 9.07 17.68 -22.74
CA THR A 135 9.09 18.47 -21.51
C THR A 135 8.03 18.01 -20.52
N GLN A 136 6.82 17.69 -21.01
CA GLN A 136 5.75 17.14 -20.16
C GLN A 136 6.11 15.77 -19.61
N ALA A 137 6.68 14.88 -20.41
CA ALA A 137 7.15 13.57 -19.97
C ALA A 137 8.27 13.71 -18.91
N GLN A 138 9.20 14.66 -19.09
CA GLN A 138 10.25 14.97 -18.14
C GLN A 138 9.68 15.43 -16.79
N LEU A 139 8.67 16.31 -16.80
CA LEU A 139 8.00 16.75 -15.58
C LEU A 139 7.29 15.59 -14.87
N ARG A 140 6.57 14.74 -15.62
CA ARG A 140 5.89 13.57 -15.06
C ARG A 140 6.88 12.59 -14.44
N ALA A 141 7.99 12.30 -15.11
CA ALA A 141 9.02 11.40 -14.60
C ALA A 141 9.66 11.95 -13.31
N SER A 142 9.98 13.24 -13.29
CA SER A 142 10.53 13.91 -12.11
C SER A 142 9.54 13.89 -10.94
N ASP A 143 8.28 14.20 -11.21
CA ASP A 143 7.21 14.15 -10.18
C ASP A 143 7.01 12.75 -9.62
N ALA A 144 6.98 11.73 -10.48
CA ALA A 144 6.84 10.33 -10.08
C ALA A 144 8.03 9.86 -9.22
N GLU A 145 9.25 10.25 -9.60
CA GLU A 145 10.44 9.95 -8.84
C GLU A 145 10.44 10.60 -7.45
N LEU A 146 10.12 11.89 -7.37
CA LEU A 146 10.02 12.61 -6.11
C LEU A 146 8.93 12.01 -5.22
N PHE A 147 7.80 11.60 -5.82
CA PHE A 147 6.70 11.00 -5.10
C PHE A 147 7.09 9.62 -4.54
N PHE A 148 7.73 8.79 -5.33
CA PHE A 148 8.24 7.49 -4.88
C PHE A 148 9.27 7.64 -3.76
N ARG A 149 10.25 8.54 -3.90
CA ARG A 149 11.26 8.80 -2.86
C ARG A 149 10.63 9.27 -1.54
N SER A 150 9.69 10.19 -1.61
CA SER A 150 8.98 10.69 -0.42
C SER A 150 8.16 9.58 0.26
N ALA A 151 7.46 8.75 -0.54
CA ALA A 151 6.74 7.60 -0.04
C ALA A 151 7.66 6.56 0.61
N GLN A 152 8.85 6.36 0.04
CA GLN A 152 9.86 5.45 0.60
C GLN A 152 10.36 5.91 1.98
N MET A 153 10.53 7.22 2.19
CA MET A 153 10.87 7.76 3.52
C MET A 153 9.77 7.51 4.55
N LEU A 154 8.51 7.46 4.11
CA LEU A 154 7.34 7.18 4.95
C LEU A 154 7.00 5.68 5.07
N ALA A 155 7.82 4.79 4.50
CA ALA A 155 7.55 3.34 4.48
C ALA A 155 7.37 2.72 5.87
N ASN A 156 8.03 3.29 6.89
CA ASN A 156 7.95 2.84 8.28
C ASN A 156 6.73 3.40 9.04
N ASP A 157 6.04 4.41 8.48
CA ASP A 157 4.82 4.97 9.02
C ASP A 157 3.65 4.74 8.03
N PRO A 158 2.90 3.66 8.19
CA PRO A 158 1.83 3.31 7.26
C PRO A 158 0.66 4.29 7.25
N GLU A 159 0.46 5.08 8.30
CA GLU A 159 -0.60 6.09 8.34
C GLU A 159 -0.18 7.34 7.58
N ALA A 160 1.03 7.83 7.82
CA ALA A 160 1.61 8.93 7.06
C ALA A 160 1.70 8.60 5.56
N LEU A 161 2.11 7.37 5.20
CA LEU A 161 2.16 6.91 3.82
C LEU A 161 0.77 6.91 3.15
N ARG A 162 -0.29 6.46 3.84
CA ARG A 162 -1.66 6.50 3.32
C ARG A 162 -2.16 7.93 3.12
N GLN A 163 -1.90 8.80 4.08
CA GLN A 163 -2.29 10.20 3.99
C GLN A 163 -1.57 10.89 2.82
N TYR A 164 -0.28 10.62 2.67
CA TYR A 164 0.52 11.09 1.55
C TYR A 164 0.00 10.60 0.20
N ALA A 165 -0.33 9.31 0.08
CA ALA A 165 -0.91 8.75 -1.15
C ALA A 165 -2.28 9.37 -1.50
N ARG A 166 -3.14 9.65 -0.50
CA ARG A 166 -4.45 10.29 -0.70
C ARG A 166 -4.37 11.76 -1.10
N SER A 167 -3.33 12.46 -0.72
CA SER A 167 -3.18 13.89 -1.05
C SER A 167 -2.92 14.15 -2.53
N ARG A 168 -2.67 13.10 -3.32
CA ARG A 168 -2.38 13.19 -4.75
C ARG A 168 -3.39 12.47 -5.67
N GLY A 169 -4.30 11.68 -5.16
CA GLY A 169 -5.38 11.06 -5.93
C GLY A 169 -6.68 11.81 -5.74
#